data_4c83ca172dcdfe649b2f42edce4137b6
#
_entry.id   4c83ca172dcdfe649b2f42edce4137b6
#
_cell.length_a   1.000
_cell.length_b   1.000
_cell.length_c   1.000
_cell.angle_alpha   90.00
_cell.angle_beta   90.00
_cell.angle_gamma   90.00
#
_symmetry.space_group_name_H-M   'P 1'
#
loop_
_entity.id
_entity.type
_entity.pdbx_description
1 polymer ?
#
loop_
_entity_poly.entity_id
_entity_poly.type
_entity_poly.pdbx_seq_one_letter_code
_entity_poly.pdbx_strand_id
1 'polypeptide(L)'
;MSDKDSSVVLPANEVVSNSIVARFDGEVNSDTREGYEGYIVNANMLPEVASVLKDELGYDYLSSVTGVDYIDEDHIEVVYHADQTTGGKGINIKVQLDRENPVVPTLVPIYPGADFQEREVFDMYGVHFDGHPNLRRILMWDGFHGYPLRKDWKEAYYEEDVKPFDSRWPGGDFKRSEADNPYGKNVNYPPGFDINNWAPETDDSLYESLQKTTSNGKSLHTDSIVVNIGPQHPSTHGVFRMVVALDGETITEILNTKDIKEI
;
A
#
# COMPACT_ATOMS: atom_id res chain seq x y z
N MET A 1 39.97 45.69 21.20
CA MET A 1 38.81 45.66 20.30
C MET A 1 39.04 44.52 19.36
N SER A 2 38.39 43.41 19.64
CA SER A 2 38.51 42.16 18.89
C SER A 2 37.18 41.93 18.22
N ASP A 3 37.18 42.11 16.92
CA ASP A 3 35.98 41.80 16.06
C ASP A 3 35.76 40.29 16.14
N LYS A 4 34.66 39.92 16.72
CA LYS A 4 34.10 38.57 16.59
C LYS A 4 33.42 38.48 15.24
N ASP A 5 34.12 37.83 14.32
CA ASP A 5 33.55 37.35 13.06
C ASP A 5 32.48 36.30 13.43
N SER A 6 31.22 36.76 13.40
CA SER A 6 30.06 35.88 13.54
C SER A 6 29.73 35.27 12.19
N SER A 7 30.50 34.26 11.82
CA SER A 7 30.08 33.37 10.73
C SER A 7 28.76 32.69 11.15
N VAL A 8 27.66 33.14 10.60
CA VAL A 8 26.36 32.50 10.72
C VAL A 8 26.50 31.15 10.03
N VAL A 9 26.64 30.09 10.82
CA VAL A 9 26.56 28.72 10.32
C VAL A 9 25.10 28.47 9.97
N LEU A 10 24.77 28.56 8.68
CA LEU A 10 23.44 28.20 8.18
C LEU A 10 23.18 26.73 8.52
N PRO A 11 21.95 26.36 8.89
CA PRO A 11 21.58 24.96 9.09
C PRO A 11 21.84 24.17 7.79
N ALA A 12 22.29 22.92 7.91
CA ALA A 12 22.71 22.10 6.77
C ALA A 12 21.68 22.03 5.63
N ASN A 13 20.40 22.15 5.95
CA ASN A 13 19.30 22.17 4.97
C ASN A 13 19.29 23.43 4.10
N GLU A 14 19.64 24.60 4.64
CA GLU A 14 19.73 25.85 3.85
C GLU A 14 20.93 25.84 2.90
N VAL A 15 22.02 25.17 3.30
CA VAL A 15 23.21 25.01 2.44
C VAL A 15 22.88 24.08 1.27
N VAL A 16 22.19 22.96 1.50
CA VAL A 16 21.75 22.04 0.46
C VAL A 16 20.73 22.70 -0.47
N SER A 17 19.76 23.41 0.09
CA SER A 17 18.74 24.20 -0.62
C SER A 17 19.37 25.16 -1.62
N ASN A 18 20.27 26.00 -1.14
CA ASN A 18 20.92 27.00 -1.96
C ASN A 18 21.84 26.38 -3.04
N SER A 19 22.45 25.22 -2.76
CA SER A 19 23.32 24.56 -3.72
C SER A 19 22.58 23.93 -4.91
N ILE A 20 21.43 23.29 -4.69
CA ILE A 20 20.64 22.63 -5.76
C ILE A 20 19.97 23.69 -6.63
N VAL A 21 19.25 24.65 -6.03
CA VAL A 21 18.55 25.70 -6.77
C VAL A 21 19.54 26.56 -7.58
N ALA A 22 20.68 26.90 -6.99
CA ALA A 22 21.71 27.68 -7.70
C ALA A 22 22.42 26.91 -8.83
N ARG A 23 22.51 25.58 -8.69
CA ARG A 23 23.15 24.71 -9.70
C ARG A 23 22.27 24.50 -10.93
N PHE A 24 20.97 24.40 -10.72
CA PHE A 24 19.98 24.12 -11.76
C PHE A 24 19.04 25.32 -11.96
N ASP A 25 19.61 26.49 -12.15
CA ASP A 25 18.91 27.78 -12.26
C ASP A 25 17.75 27.72 -13.28
N GLY A 26 16.55 28.00 -12.81
CA GLY A 26 15.30 27.94 -13.58
C GLY A 26 14.67 26.56 -13.75
N GLU A 27 15.40 25.47 -13.54
CA GLU A 27 14.91 24.08 -13.70
C GLU A 27 14.50 23.46 -12.36
N VAL A 28 15.04 23.96 -11.26
CA VAL A 28 14.73 23.53 -9.88
C VAL A 28 14.30 24.76 -9.08
N ASN A 29 13.10 24.72 -8.55
CA ASN A 29 12.54 25.80 -7.76
C ASN A 29 12.11 25.28 -6.40
N SER A 30 12.26 26.09 -5.34
CA SER A 30 11.68 25.76 -4.04
C SER A 30 10.15 25.77 -4.13
N ASP A 31 9.50 24.79 -3.51
CA ASP A 31 8.05 24.77 -3.39
C ASP A 31 7.59 25.83 -2.38
N THR A 32 6.89 26.84 -2.88
CA THR A 32 6.42 27.98 -2.07
C THR A 32 4.97 27.86 -1.63
N ARG A 33 4.30 26.75 -1.94
CA ARG A 33 2.93 26.49 -1.54
C ARG A 33 2.84 26.33 -0.01
N GLU A 34 1.79 26.88 0.58
CA GLU A 34 1.60 26.80 2.04
C GLU A 34 1.42 25.35 2.51
N GLY A 35 2.23 24.91 3.47
CA GLY A 35 2.20 23.55 4.02
C GLY A 35 3.00 22.52 3.20
N TYR A 36 3.65 22.93 2.11
CA TYR A 36 4.51 22.05 1.30
C TYR A 36 5.98 22.35 1.53
N GLU A 37 6.78 21.31 1.58
CA GLU A 37 8.25 21.42 1.64
C GLU A 37 8.87 20.72 0.42
N GLY A 38 10.06 21.17 0.01
CA GLY A 38 10.86 20.55 -1.04
C GLY A 38 11.01 21.40 -2.29
N TYR A 39 11.24 20.73 -3.42
CA TYR A 39 11.58 21.38 -4.68
C TYR A 39 10.72 20.86 -5.81
N ILE A 40 10.32 21.78 -6.68
CA ILE A 40 9.67 21.46 -7.97
C ILE A 40 10.76 21.43 -9.02
N VAL A 41 10.89 20.31 -9.73
CA VAL A 41 11.92 20.03 -10.72
C VAL A 41 11.28 19.79 -12.07
N ASN A 42 11.89 20.34 -13.14
CA ASN A 42 11.49 20.02 -14.49
C ASN A 42 11.74 18.53 -14.78
N ALA A 43 10.76 17.85 -15.39
CA ALA A 43 10.81 16.41 -15.65
C ALA A 43 12.11 15.96 -16.34
N ASN A 44 12.58 16.72 -17.33
CA ASN A 44 13.79 16.38 -18.09
C ASN A 44 15.08 16.44 -17.25
N MET A 45 15.09 17.25 -16.19
CA MET A 45 16.25 17.42 -15.32
C MET A 45 16.25 16.46 -14.12
N LEU A 46 15.15 15.73 -13.94
CA LEU A 46 14.99 14.84 -12.79
C LEU A 46 16.14 13.81 -12.62
N PRO A 47 16.63 13.10 -13.66
CA PRO A 47 17.71 12.16 -13.49
C PRO A 47 19.03 12.83 -13.08
N GLU A 48 19.33 14.01 -13.60
CA GLU A 48 20.55 14.74 -13.26
C GLU A 48 20.48 15.25 -11.81
N VAL A 49 19.37 15.81 -11.40
CA VAL A 49 19.12 16.25 -10.02
C VAL A 49 19.23 15.06 -9.06
N ALA A 50 18.62 13.93 -9.39
CA ALA A 50 18.67 12.72 -8.58
C ALA A 50 20.09 12.15 -8.44
N SER A 51 20.90 12.19 -9.51
CA SER A 51 22.32 11.79 -9.44
C SER A 51 23.12 12.70 -8.52
N VAL A 52 22.93 14.01 -8.62
CA VAL A 52 23.60 14.97 -7.71
C VAL A 52 23.19 14.73 -6.26
N LEU A 53 21.92 14.51 -6.01
CA LEU A 53 21.43 14.22 -4.67
C LEU A 53 22.08 12.98 -4.08
N LYS A 54 22.16 11.91 -4.86
CA LYS A 54 22.73 10.64 -4.41
C LYS A 54 24.24 10.71 -4.27
N ASP A 55 24.94 11.12 -5.35
CA ASP A 55 26.39 10.95 -5.45
C ASP A 55 27.19 12.05 -4.75
N GLU A 56 26.62 13.27 -4.69
CA GLU A 56 27.33 14.42 -4.11
C GLU A 56 26.78 14.84 -2.75
N LEU A 57 25.46 14.72 -2.54
CA LEU A 57 24.80 15.20 -1.33
C LEU A 57 24.42 14.07 -0.34
N GLY A 58 24.65 12.80 -0.73
CA GLY A 58 24.51 11.65 0.15
C GLY A 58 23.07 11.18 0.41
N TYR A 59 22.10 11.60 -0.43
CA TYR A 59 20.73 11.07 -0.40
C TYR A 59 20.70 9.71 -1.11
N ASP A 60 21.22 8.70 -0.44
CA ASP A 60 21.48 7.37 -0.99
C ASP A 60 20.27 6.44 -1.00
N TYR A 61 19.17 6.83 -0.36
CA TYR A 61 17.96 6.05 -0.24
C TYR A 61 16.73 6.79 -0.74
N LEU A 62 16.01 6.19 -1.69
CA LEU A 62 14.70 6.66 -2.14
C LEU A 62 13.62 5.91 -1.34
N SER A 63 12.99 6.60 -0.40
CA SER A 63 12.04 6.00 0.53
C SER A 63 10.66 5.84 -0.09
N SER A 64 10.22 6.78 -0.92
CA SER A 64 8.96 6.63 -1.64
C SER A 64 8.89 7.42 -2.94
N VAL A 65 8.08 6.90 -3.89
CA VAL A 65 7.60 7.61 -5.09
C VAL A 65 6.08 7.57 -5.05
N THR A 66 5.45 8.73 -5.07
CA THR A 66 4.00 8.86 -4.88
C THR A 66 3.40 9.75 -5.97
N GLY A 67 2.26 9.36 -6.52
CA GLY A 67 1.49 10.19 -7.45
C GLY A 67 0.40 10.99 -6.71
N VAL A 68 0.12 12.19 -7.19
CA VAL A 68 -0.99 13.04 -6.72
C VAL A 68 -1.71 13.62 -7.94
N ASP A 69 -3.04 13.45 -8.00
CA ASP A 69 -3.87 14.01 -9.07
C ASP A 69 -4.45 15.37 -8.64
N TYR A 70 -4.00 16.44 -9.28
CA TYR A 70 -4.51 17.80 -9.12
C TYR A 70 -5.48 18.11 -10.26
N ILE A 71 -6.69 17.54 -10.20
CA ILE A 71 -7.69 17.66 -11.26
C ILE A 71 -8.09 19.12 -11.56
N ASP A 72 -8.16 19.96 -10.53
CA ASP A 72 -8.54 21.38 -10.67
C ASP A 72 -7.45 22.22 -11.33
N GLU A 73 -6.21 21.74 -11.31
CA GLU A 73 -5.03 22.40 -11.88
C GLU A 73 -4.53 21.68 -13.15
N ASP A 74 -5.24 20.64 -13.57
CA ASP A 74 -4.98 19.85 -14.78
C ASP A 74 -3.56 19.26 -14.86
N HIS A 75 -3.00 18.85 -13.70
CA HIS A 75 -1.70 18.19 -13.65
C HIS A 75 -1.66 16.99 -12.71
N ILE A 76 -0.71 16.09 -12.96
CA ILE A 76 -0.31 15.03 -12.02
C ILE A 76 1.05 15.40 -11.46
N GLU A 77 1.18 15.36 -10.14
CA GLU A 77 2.46 15.59 -9.47
C GLU A 77 3.04 14.25 -9.00
N VAL A 78 4.28 13.96 -9.38
CA VAL A 78 5.03 12.83 -8.84
C VAL A 78 5.99 13.33 -7.79
N VAL A 79 5.87 12.79 -6.58
CA VAL A 79 6.66 13.19 -5.40
C VAL A 79 7.66 12.09 -5.08
N TYR A 80 8.93 12.44 -5.01
CA TYR A 80 10.04 11.57 -4.65
C TYR A 80 10.56 11.99 -3.28
N HIS A 81 10.60 11.05 -2.35
CA HIS A 81 11.19 11.25 -1.03
C HIS A 81 12.55 10.57 -0.97
N ALA A 82 13.62 11.34 -0.86
CA ALA A 82 14.97 10.83 -0.73
C ALA A 82 15.53 11.12 0.66
N ASP A 83 16.20 10.13 1.23
CA ASP A 83 16.73 10.16 2.58
C ASP A 83 18.21 9.77 2.58
N GLN A 84 18.90 10.13 3.67
CA GLN A 84 20.28 9.72 3.94
C GLN A 84 20.27 8.56 4.93
N THR A 85 20.83 7.41 4.58
CA THR A 85 20.91 6.25 5.49
C THR A 85 21.81 6.52 6.70
N THR A 86 22.70 7.51 6.62
CA THR A 86 23.54 7.98 7.72
C THR A 86 22.80 8.85 8.74
N GLY A 87 21.53 9.18 8.46
CA GLY A 87 20.71 10.08 9.26
C GLY A 87 20.75 11.52 8.75
N GLY A 88 19.68 12.24 8.98
CA GLY A 88 19.47 13.62 8.51
C GLY A 88 18.01 13.88 8.17
N LYS A 89 17.74 15.09 7.68
CA LYS A 89 16.40 15.42 7.17
C LYS A 89 16.29 14.97 5.71
N GLY A 90 15.23 14.22 5.38
CA GLY A 90 14.91 13.85 4.01
C GLY A 90 14.63 15.08 3.12
N ILE A 91 14.70 14.87 1.83
CA ILE A 91 14.41 15.88 0.80
C ILE A 91 13.25 15.40 -0.08
N ASN A 92 12.35 16.33 -0.41
CA ASN A 92 11.21 16.06 -1.27
C ASN A 92 11.43 16.72 -2.64
N ILE A 93 11.34 15.92 -3.70
CA ILE A 93 11.41 16.39 -5.08
C ILE A 93 10.06 16.12 -5.73
N LYS A 94 9.54 17.10 -6.43
CA LYS A 94 8.23 17.05 -7.06
C LYS A 94 8.38 17.36 -8.54
N VAL A 95 7.67 16.59 -9.35
CA VAL A 95 7.62 16.83 -10.80
C VAL A 95 6.16 16.97 -11.20
N GLN A 96 5.82 18.10 -11.78
CA GLN A 96 4.47 18.38 -12.29
C GLN A 96 4.40 17.99 -13.77
N LEU A 97 3.43 17.16 -14.10
CA LEU A 97 3.25 16.57 -15.42
C LEU A 97 1.88 16.93 -15.98
N ASP A 98 1.80 17.07 -17.30
CA ASP A 98 0.52 17.18 -18.00
C ASP A 98 -0.38 15.98 -17.64
N ARG A 99 -1.62 16.26 -17.25
CA ARG A 99 -2.56 15.25 -16.79
C ARG A 99 -3.01 14.29 -17.90
N GLU A 100 -3.09 14.78 -19.15
CA GLU A 100 -3.50 13.96 -20.29
C GLU A 100 -2.36 13.04 -20.76
N ASN A 101 -1.11 13.55 -20.73
CA ASN A 101 0.06 12.79 -21.15
C ASN A 101 1.20 12.89 -20.13
N PRO A 102 1.04 12.30 -18.93
CA PRO A 102 2.04 12.42 -17.87
C PRO A 102 3.24 11.51 -18.15
N VAL A 103 4.34 12.11 -18.59
CA VAL A 103 5.60 11.39 -18.90
C VAL A 103 6.75 11.98 -18.10
N VAL A 104 7.54 11.10 -17.48
CA VAL A 104 8.71 11.46 -16.68
C VAL A 104 9.82 10.42 -16.88
N PRO A 105 11.11 10.79 -16.91
CA PRO A 105 12.20 9.82 -16.94
C PRO A 105 12.22 8.94 -15.68
N THR A 106 12.53 7.65 -15.85
CA THR A 106 12.68 6.71 -14.73
C THR A 106 13.92 7.02 -13.88
N LEU A 107 13.81 6.82 -12.58
CA LEU A 107 14.94 6.85 -11.64
C LEU A 107 15.51 5.47 -11.31
N VAL A 108 15.01 4.39 -11.90
CA VAL A 108 15.50 3.01 -11.64
C VAL A 108 17.02 2.86 -11.81
N PRO A 109 17.68 3.46 -12.82
CA PRO A 109 19.14 3.37 -12.95
C PRO A 109 19.91 4.02 -11.79
N ILE A 110 19.32 5.02 -11.13
CA ILE A 110 19.93 5.76 -10.02
C ILE A 110 19.53 5.11 -8.69
N TYR A 111 18.24 4.88 -8.51
CA TYR A 111 17.65 4.24 -7.33
C TYR A 111 16.91 2.96 -7.74
N PRO A 112 17.54 1.77 -7.65
CA PRO A 112 16.90 0.52 -8.05
C PRO A 112 15.58 0.22 -7.32
N GLY A 113 15.39 0.76 -6.12
CA GLY A 113 14.15 0.66 -5.36
C GLY A 113 12.96 1.40 -5.98
N ALA A 114 13.20 2.28 -6.94
CA ALA A 114 12.14 2.98 -7.68
C ALA A 114 11.30 2.05 -8.56
N ASP A 115 11.83 0.91 -9.02
CA ASP A 115 11.15 0.00 -9.96
C ASP A 115 9.69 -0.27 -9.56
N PHE A 116 9.46 -0.81 -8.38
CA PHE A 116 8.10 -1.16 -7.95
C PHE A 116 7.23 0.06 -7.65
N GLN A 117 7.82 1.12 -7.14
CA GLN A 117 7.10 2.35 -6.78
C GLN A 117 6.67 3.13 -8.03
N GLU A 118 7.52 3.23 -9.03
CA GLU A 118 7.18 3.83 -10.33
C GLU A 118 6.08 3.03 -11.03
N ARG A 119 6.14 1.69 -10.96
CA ARG A 119 5.08 0.83 -11.50
C ARG A 119 3.75 1.01 -10.76
N GLU A 120 3.75 1.28 -9.45
CA GLU A 120 2.55 1.60 -8.70
C GLU A 120 1.95 2.94 -9.17
N VAL A 121 2.77 3.97 -9.32
CA VAL A 121 2.32 5.27 -9.82
C VAL A 121 1.80 5.16 -11.27
N PHE A 122 2.47 4.38 -12.12
CA PHE A 122 1.96 4.06 -13.45
C PHE A 122 0.60 3.38 -13.38
N ASP A 123 0.45 2.36 -12.56
CA ASP A 123 -0.76 1.56 -12.45
C ASP A 123 -1.96 2.37 -11.93
N MET A 124 -1.71 3.24 -10.96
CA MET A 124 -2.77 4.00 -10.27
C MET A 124 -3.12 5.32 -10.95
N TYR A 125 -2.16 6.01 -11.55
CA TYR A 125 -2.34 7.35 -12.11
C TYR A 125 -2.09 7.44 -13.63
N GLY A 126 -1.45 6.44 -14.23
CA GLY A 126 -1.12 6.43 -15.65
C GLY A 126 0.10 7.26 -16.02
N VAL A 127 0.99 7.52 -15.08
CA VAL A 127 2.26 8.19 -15.35
C VAL A 127 3.18 7.25 -16.09
N HIS A 128 3.65 7.65 -17.27
CA HIS A 128 4.61 6.89 -18.04
C HIS A 128 6.04 7.24 -17.62
N PHE A 129 6.78 6.24 -17.13
CA PHE A 129 8.18 6.40 -16.76
C PHE A 129 9.07 6.00 -17.94
N ASP A 130 9.59 7.00 -18.66
CA ASP A 130 10.42 6.77 -19.85
C ASP A 130 11.75 6.11 -19.48
N GLY A 131 12.10 5.03 -20.22
CA GLY A 131 13.28 4.24 -19.92
C GLY A 131 13.15 3.23 -18.79
N HIS A 132 11.98 3.06 -18.19
CA HIS A 132 11.76 2.05 -17.16
C HIS A 132 11.90 0.63 -17.72
N PRO A 133 12.70 -0.26 -17.07
CA PRO A 133 13.04 -1.57 -17.64
C PRO A 133 11.86 -2.53 -17.76
N ASN A 134 10.80 -2.35 -16.95
CA ASN A 134 9.66 -3.28 -16.89
C ASN A 134 8.37 -2.57 -16.47
N LEU A 135 7.97 -1.53 -17.22
CA LEU A 135 6.77 -0.74 -16.91
C LEU A 135 5.50 -1.54 -17.23
N ARG A 136 4.92 -2.14 -16.21
CA ARG A 136 3.65 -2.88 -16.28
C ARG A 136 2.88 -2.73 -14.99
N ARG A 137 1.58 -2.99 -15.02
CA ARG A 137 0.73 -2.95 -13.83
C ARG A 137 1.28 -3.89 -12.74
N ILE A 138 1.05 -3.53 -11.48
CA ILE A 138 1.51 -4.27 -10.31
C ILE A 138 0.37 -4.57 -9.32
N LEU A 139 -0.57 -3.67 -9.15
CA LEU A 139 -1.71 -3.81 -8.24
C LEU A 139 -2.97 -4.25 -8.98
N MET A 140 -3.23 -3.65 -10.15
CA MET A 140 -4.37 -4.04 -10.98
C MET A 140 -3.95 -5.17 -11.92
N TRP A 141 -4.94 -5.96 -12.37
CA TRP A 141 -4.72 -7.02 -13.36
C TRP A 141 -4.48 -6.44 -14.77
N ASP A 142 -3.87 -7.23 -15.62
CA ASP A 142 -3.66 -6.89 -17.02
C ASP A 142 -5.00 -6.65 -17.71
N GLY A 143 -5.37 -5.68 -18.32
CA GLY A 143 -6.69 -5.41 -18.90
C GLY A 143 -7.65 -4.61 -17.98
N PHE A 144 -7.20 -4.17 -16.82
CA PHE A 144 -7.94 -3.19 -16.04
C PHE A 144 -8.01 -1.86 -16.79
N HIS A 145 -9.22 -1.30 -16.92
CA HIS A 145 -9.44 -0.06 -17.64
C HIS A 145 -9.34 1.16 -16.73
N GLY A 146 -8.49 2.10 -17.16
CA GLY A 146 -8.29 3.37 -16.46
C GLY A 146 -7.30 3.29 -15.29
N TYR A 147 -7.32 4.34 -14.49
CA TYR A 147 -6.37 4.58 -13.41
C TYR A 147 -7.14 4.92 -12.14
N PRO A 148 -7.23 3.98 -11.18
CA PRO A 148 -8.22 4.05 -10.10
C PRO A 148 -7.98 5.16 -9.07
N LEU A 149 -6.79 5.74 -9.00
CA LEU A 149 -6.52 6.86 -8.10
C LEU A 149 -6.64 8.24 -8.76
N ARG A 150 -6.98 8.32 -10.06
CA ARG A 150 -7.39 9.58 -10.67
C ARG A 150 -8.75 9.98 -10.13
N LYS A 151 -8.93 11.24 -9.80
CA LYS A 151 -10.15 11.74 -9.15
C LYS A 151 -11.41 11.70 -10.03
N ASP A 152 -11.24 11.64 -11.34
CA ASP A 152 -12.31 11.50 -12.32
C ASP A 152 -12.61 10.05 -12.69
N TRP A 153 -11.81 9.10 -12.21
CA TRP A 153 -12.06 7.69 -12.46
C TRP A 153 -13.31 7.22 -11.73
N LYS A 154 -14.17 6.53 -12.43
CA LYS A 154 -15.38 5.93 -11.88
C LYS A 154 -15.30 4.44 -11.97
N GLU A 155 -15.60 3.77 -10.87
CA GLU A 155 -15.61 2.33 -10.80
C GLU A 155 -16.75 1.76 -11.60
N ALA A 156 -16.45 1.04 -12.68
CA ALA A 156 -17.42 0.47 -13.58
C ALA A 156 -18.29 -0.62 -12.93
N TYR A 157 -17.92 -1.10 -11.74
CA TYR A 157 -18.60 -2.24 -11.08
C TYR A 157 -19.87 -1.86 -10.31
N TYR A 158 -20.06 -0.59 -9.99
CA TYR A 158 -21.17 -0.09 -9.17
C TYR A 158 -22.17 0.77 -9.94
N GLU A 159 -21.92 1.02 -11.23
CA GLU A 159 -22.88 1.73 -12.08
C GLU A 159 -23.88 0.72 -12.71
N GLU A 160 -25.16 1.09 -12.77
CA GLU A 160 -26.24 0.24 -13.35
C GLU A 160 -25.98 -0.13 -14.83
N ASP A 161 -25.19 0.66 -15.54
CA ASP A 161 -24.76 0.45 -16.92
C ASP A 161 -23.34 -0.11 -17.02
N VAL A 162 -23.03 -1.16 -16.27
CA VAL A 162 -21.73 -1.81 -16.31
C VAL A 162 -21.43 -2.33 -17.70
N LYS A 163 -20.47 -1.72 -18.37
CA LYS A 163 -19.94 -2.27 -19.62
C LYS A 163 -19.28 -3.62 -19.33
N PRO A 164 -19.37 -4.58 -20.28
CA PRO A 164 -18.68 -5.85 -20.12
C PRO A 164 -17.20 -5.63 -19.78
N PHE A 165 -16.79 -6.24 -18.72
CA PHE A 165 -15.42 -6.19 -18.25
C PHE A 165 -14.54 -7.09 -19.13
N ASP A 166 -13.51 -6.53 -19.74
CA ASP A 166 -12.47 -7.29 -20.44
C ASP A 166 -11.63 -8.05 -19.41
N SER A 167 -12.14 -9.18 -18.99
CA SER A 167 -11.37 -10.05 -18.11
C SER A 167 -10.31 -10.79 -18.92
N ARG A 168 -9.19 -11.18 -18.30
CA ARG A 168 -8.20 -12.10 -18.88
C ARG A 168 -8.76 -13.48 -19.23
N TRP A 169 -10.03 -13.71 -18.96
CA TRP A 169 -10.74 -14.93 -19.33
C TRP A 169 -11.25 -14.78 -20.76
N PRO A 170 -10.96 -15.75 -21.64
CA PRO A 170 -11.48 -15.72 -23.00
C PRO A 170 -13.01 -15.67 -22.97
N GLY A 171 -13.58 -14.57 -23.50
CA GLY A 171 -15.02 -14.39 -23.59
C GLY A 171 -15.60 -13.21 -22.83
N GLY A 172 -14.79 -12.47 -22.06
CA GLY A 172 -15.12 -11.13 -21.52
C GLY A 172 -16.25 -11.06 -20.49
N ASP A 173 -17.22 -11.92 -20.56
CA ASP A 173 -18.34 -11.97 -19.63
C ASP A 173 -18.01 -12.92 -18.47
N PHE A 174 -17.76 -12.37 -17.31
CA PHE A 174 -17.81 -13.16 -16.08
C PHE A 174 -19.28 -13.54 -15.82
N LYS A 175 -19.77 -14.52 -16.55
CA LYS A 175 -20.99 -15.18 -16.17
C LYS A 175 -20.68 -16.08 -14.99
N ARG A 176 -21.16 -15.67 -13.83
CA ARG A 176 -21.19 -16.50 -12.64
C ARG A 176 -22.12 -17.68 -12.89
N SER A 177 -21.69 -18.66 -13.67
CA SER A 177 -22.35 -19.93 -13.71
C SER A 177 -21.81 -20.77 -12.55
N GLU A 178 -22.68 -21.50 -11.86
CA GLU A 178 -22.24 -22.50 -10.87
C GLU A 178 -21.23 -23.49 -11.47
N ALA A 179 -21.27 -23.68 -12.80
CA ALA A 179 -20.35 -24.54 -13.53
C ALA A 179 -18.92 -23.98 -13.61
N ASP A 180 -18.73 -22.66 -13.52
CA ASP A 180 -17.45 -21.98 -13.68
C ASP A 180 -16.87 -21.51 -12.34
N ASN A 181 -17.51 -21.84 -11.24
CA ASN A 181 -16.99 -21.54 -9.91
C ASN A 181 -15.82 -22.49 -9.59
N PRO A 182 -14.55 -22.03 -9.69
CA PRO A 182 -13.39 -22.90 -9.45
C PRO A 182 -13.28 -23.31 -7.97
N TYR A 183 -13.95 -22.58 -7.07
CA TYR A 183 -13.84 -22.80 -5.62
C TYR A 183 -14.74 -23.92 -5.09
N GLY A 184 -15.72 -24.41 -5.87
CA GLY A 184 -16.58 -25.52 -5.47
C GLY A 184 -16.17 -26.91 -5.99
N LYS A 185 -15.39 -26.96 -7.09
CA LYS A 185 -15.08 -28.23 -7.78
C LYS A 185 -13.90 -29.00 -7.20
N ASN A 186 -13.03 -28.33 -6.44
CA ASN A 186 -11.83 -28.93 -5.88
C ASN A 186 -11.94 -29.26 -4.38
N VAL A 187 -13.11 -29.06 -3.80
CA VAL A 187 -13.36 -29.41 -2.40
C VAL A 187 -13.86 -30.86 -2.35
N ASN A 188 -12.98 -31.77 -1.88
CA ASN A 188 -13.39 -33.14 -1.58
C ASN A 188 -14.03 -33.14 -0.19
N TYR A 189 -15.35 -33.19 -0.15
CA TYR A 189 -16.06 -33.34 1.12
C TYR A 189 -15.88 -34.78 1.66
N PRO A 190 -15.82 -34.94 2.98
CA PRO A 190 -15.79 -36.27 3.60
C PRO A 190 -16.99 -37.11 3.15
N PRO A 191 -16.83 -38.45 3.06
CA PRO A 191 -17.94 -39.33 2.74
C PRO A 191 -19.11 -39.11 3.73
N GLY A 192 -20.29 -38.81 3.20
CA GLY A 192 -21.50 -38.56 4.00
C GLY A 192 -21.74 -37.11 4.38
N PHE A 193 -20.89 -36.15 3.93
CA PHE A 193 -21.14 -34.72 4.10
C PHE A 193 -22.20 -34.25 3.10
N ASP A 194 -23.28 -33.67 3.62
CA ASP A 194 -24.33 -33.04 2.80
C ASP A 194 -24.32 -31.54 3.01
N ILE A 195 -23.82 -30.82 2.00
CA ILE A 195 -23.71 -29.35 2.01
C ILE A 195 -25.07 -28.65 2.13
N ASN A 196 -26.15 -29.29 1.69
CA ASN A 196 -27.50 -28.71 1.75
C ASN A 196 -28.11 -28.81 3.15
N ASN A 197 -27.63 -29.73 3.96
CA ASN A 197 -28.06 -29.95 5.35
C ASN A 197 -27.02 -29.50 6.36
N TRP A 198 -25.86 -28.96 5.90
CA TRP A 198 -24.85 -28.46 6.79
C TRP A 198 -25.24 -27.05 7.28
N ALA A 199 -25.30 -26.89 8.59
CA ALA A 199 -25.33 -25.59 9.22
C ALA A 199 -24.06 -25.43 10.07
N PRO A 200 -23.41 -24.27 10.04
CA PRO A 200 -22.31 -24.03 10.96
C PRO A 200 -22.82 -24.21 12.39
N GLU A 201 -22.07 -24.93 13.24
CA GLU A 201 -22.34 -24.91 14.66
C GLU A 201 -22.36 -23.45 15.11
N THR A 202 -23.48 -23.04 15.72
CA THR A 202 -23.59 -21.68 16.21
C THR A 202 -22.56 -21.49 17.32
N ASP A 203 -21.91 -20.37 17.34
CA ASP A 203 -20.91 -20.06 18.38
C ASP A 203 -21.49 -20.19 19.81
N ASP A 204 -22.82 -20.16 19.93
CA ASP A 204 -23.56 -20.32 21.19
C ASP A 204 -23.22 -21.64 21.91
N SER A 205 -23.06 -22.74 21.16
CA SER A 205 -22.71 -24.03 21.76
C SER A 205 -21.30 -24.05 22.35
N LEU A 206 -20.37 -23.31 21.75
CA LEU A 206 -19.00 -23.12 22.24
C LEU A 206 -19.01 -22.26 23.51
N TYR A 207 -19.78 -21.17 23.53
CA TYR A 207 -19.91 -20.32 24.71
C TYR A 207 -20.64 -21.02 25.85
N GLU A 208 -21.64 -21.86 25.57
CA GLU A 208 -22.31 -22.67 26.58
C GLU A 208 -21.38 -23.74 27.17
N SER A 209 -20.46 -24.32 26.39
CA SER A 209 -19.47 -25.25 26.89
C SER A 209 -18.48 -24.60 27.84
N LEU A 210 -18.07 -23.35 27.55
CA LEU A 210 -17.24 -22.54 28.45
C LEU A 210 -17.92 -22.24 29.77
N GLN A 211 -19.22 -21.97 29.76
CA GLN A 211 -19.99 -21.73 30.99
C GLN A 211 -20.17 -22.99 31.83
N LYS A 212 -20.17 -24.18 31.22
CA LYS A 212 -20.37 -25.46 31.90
C LYS A 212 -19.09 -26.07 32.51
N THR A 213 -17.90 -25.60 32.09
CA THR A 213 -16.63 -26.20 32.49
C THR A 213 -16.11 -25.72 33.85
N THR A 214 -16.81 -24.84 34.53
CA THR A 214 -16.52 -24.53 35.93
C THR A 214 -17.03 -25.59 36.89
N SER A 215 -16.38 -26.75 36.85
CA SER A 215 -16.72 -27.92 37.70
C SER A 215 -16.43 -27.74 39.20
N ASN A 216 -16.02 -26.54 39.63
CA ASN A 216 -15.68 -26.27 41.04
C ASN A 216 -16.55 -25.21 41.73
N GLY A 217 -17.75 -24.93 41.21
CA GLY A 217 -18.73 -24.07 41.92
C GLY A 217 -18.31 -22.61 42.13
N LYS A 218 -17.24 -22.14 41.47
CA LYS A 218 -16.91 -20.73 41.39
C LYS A 218 -17.48 -20.20 40.08
N SER A 219 -18.45 -19.28 40.21
CA SER A 219 -18.87 -18.48 39.06
C SER A 219 -17.62 -17.84 38.43
N LEU A 220 -17.47 -17.97 37.12
CA LEU A 220 -16.50 -17.18 36.39
C LEU A 220 -16.67 -15.70 36.79
N HIS A 221 -15.62 -15.10 37.26
CA HIS A 221 -15.62 -13.66 37.52
C HIS A 221 -15.92 -12.97 36.18
N THR A 222 -16.76 -11.97 36.22
CA THR A 222 -17.26 -11.19 35.08
C THR A 222 -16.18 -10.45 34.28
N ASP A 223 -14.93 -10.69 34.57
CA ASP A 223 -13.79 -9.97 33.98
C ASP A 223 -13.03 -10.81 32.92
N SER A 224 -13.43 -12.07 32.68
CA SER A 224 -12.80 -12.87 31.63
C SER A 224 -13.35 -12.52 30.26
N ILE A 225 -12.46 -12.13 29.36
CA ILE A 225 -12.78 -11.81 27.96
C ILE A 225 -12.54 -13.07 27.12
N VAL A 226 -13.55 -13.50 26.37
CA VAL A 226 -13.40 -14.58 25.40
C VAL A 226 -13.06 -14.01 24.04
N VAL A 227 -11.90 -14.38 23.49
CA VAL A 227 -11.40 -13.90 22.21
C VAL A 227 -11.34 -15.05 21.22
N ASN A 228 -11.89 -14.83 20.04
CA ASN A 228 -11.82 -15.74 18.90
C ASN A 228 -10.71 -15.31 17.96
N ILE A 229 -9.67 -16.12 17.81
CA ILE A 229 -8.51 -15.88 16.96
C ILE A 229 -8.59 -16.77 15.74
N GLY A 230 -8.75 -16.18 14.55
CA GLY A 230 -8.87 -16.89 13.28
C GLY A 230 -10.31 -16.98 12.75
N PRO A 231 -10.53 -17.61 11.58
CA PRO A 231 -9.53 -18.26 10.71
C PRO A 231 -8.71 -17.32 9.84
N GLN A 232 -9.06 -16.05 9.77
CA GLN A 232 -8.37 -15.03 8.95
C GLN A 232 -7.65 -13.99 9.80
N HIS A 233 -7.04 -14.41 10.89
CA HIS A 233 -6.27 -13.50 11.72
C HIS A 233 -4.84 -13.36 11.16
N PRO A 234 -4.27 -12.12 11.05
CA PRO A 234 -2.95 -11.89 10.46
C PRO A 234 -1.81 -12.68 11.11
N SER A 235 -1.94 -13.05 12.38
CA SER A 235 -0.91 -13.79 13.11
C SER A 235 -0.94 -15.31 12.90
N THR A 236 -1.95 -15.87 12.23
CA THR A 236 -2.13 -17.33 12.12
C THR A 236 -1.57 -17.94 10.86
N HIS A 237 -1.18 -17.16 9.85
CA HIS A 237 -0.59 -17.62 8.59
C HIS A 237 -1.28 -18.82 7.93
N GLY A 238 -2.61 -18.94 8.08
CA GLY A 238 -3.40 -20.03 7.53
C GLY A 238 -4.79 -20.11 8.13
N VAL A 239 -5.51 -21.20 7.84
CA VAL A 239 -6.85 -21.46 8.39
C VAL A 239 -6.69 -22.07 9.78
N PHE A 240 -6.60 -21.24 10.78
CA PHE A 240 -6.52 -21.65 12.18
C PHE A 240 -7.50 -20.82 13.02
N ARG A 241 -8.35 -21.50 13.77
CA ARG A 241 -9.27 -20.86 14.70
C ARG A 241 -8.98 -21.35 16.11
N MET A 242 -8.82 -20.43 17.04
CA MET A 242 -8.62 -20.69 18.44
C MET A 242 -9.53 -19.79 19.27
N VAL A 243 -10.25 -20.37 20.21
CA VAL A 243 -11.04 -19.60 21.19
C VAL A 243 -10.31 -19.64 22.52
N VAL A 244 -9.98 -18.49 23.04
CA VAL A 244 -9.23 -18.33 24.28
C VAL A 244 -10.02 -17.49 25.28
N ALA A 245 -9.98 -17.90 26.55
CA ALA A 245 -10.42 -17.07 27.65
C ALA A 245 -9.22 -16.32 28.22
N LEU A 246 -9.35 -15.02 28.38
CA LEU A 246 -8.31 -14.13 28.88
C LEU A 246 -8.75 -13.49 30.19
N ASP A 247 -7.84 -13.44 31.16
CA ASP A 247 -7.92 -12.56 32.32
C ASP A 247 -6.82 -11.52 32.19
N GLY A 248 -7.21 -10.32 31.76
CA GLY A 248 -6.27 -9.31 31.31
C GLY A 248 -5.47 -9.79 30.07
N GLU A 249 -4.15 -9.89 30.19
CA GLU A 249 -3.25 -10.40 29.13
C GLU A 249 -2.92 -11.89 29.32
N THR A 250 -3.46 -12.56 30.34
CA THR A 250 -3.16 -13.95 30.65
C THR A 250 -4.21 -14.87 30.06
N ILE A 251 -3.78 -15.87 29.27
CA ILE A 251 -4.67 -16.92 28.76
C ILE A 251 -4.99 -17.86 29.95
N THR A 252 -6.25 -17.92 30.33
CA THR A 252 -6.72 -18.80 31.42
C THR A 252 -7.23 -20.13 30.91
N GLU A 253 -7.77 -20.18 29.71
CA GLU A 253 -8.27 -21.39 29.07
C GLU A 253 -8.17 -21.31 27.56
N ILE A 254 -7.86 -22.45 26.92
CA ILE A 254 -7.87 -22.60 25.48
C ILE A 254 -8.88 -23.69 25.14
N LEU A 255 -9.94 -23.31 24.40
CA LEU A 255 -10.82 -24.30 23.82
C LEU A 255 -10.15 -24.93 22.61
N ASN A 256 -9.78 -26.20 22.81
CA ASN A 256 -9.19 -26.98 21.75
C ASN A 256 -10.31 -27.37 20.77
N THR A 257 -10.31 -26.79 19.59
CA THR A 257 -11.22 -27.18 18.50
C THR A 257 -10.78 -28.53 17.93
N LYS A 258 -10.91 -29.59 18.72
CA LYS A 258 -10.63 -30.96 18.26
C LYS A 258 -11.53 -31.42 17.12
N ASP A 259 -12.53 -30.62 16.76
CA ASP A 259 -13.54 -30.98 15.78
C ASP A 259 -13.47 -30.19 14.47
N ILE A 260 -12.47 -29.34 14.27
CA ILE A 260 -12.15 -28.88 12.92
C ILE A 260 -11.28 -29.95 12.28
N LYS A 261 -11.92 -30.98 11.76
CA LYS A 261 -11.29 -31.89 10.80
C LYS A 261 -10.76 -31.02 9.66
N GLU A 262 -9.49 -31.22 9.34
CA GLU A 262 -8.81 -30.62 8.20
C GLU A 262 -9.76 -30.62 6.99
N ILE A 263 -10.12 -29.41 6.53
CA ILE A 263 -10.81 -29.20 5.26
C ILE A 263 -9.74 -28.96 4.21
#